data_c80aeed3750e44717476ec6cfd62d4ee
#
_entry.id   c80aeed3750e44717476ec6cfd62d4ee
#
_cell.length_a   1.000
_cell.length_b   1.000
_cell.length_c   1.000
_cell.angle_alpha   90.00
_cell.angle_beta   90.00
_cell.angle_gamma   90.00
#
_symmetry.space_group_name_H-M   'P 1'
#
loop_
_entity.id
_entity.type
_entity.pdbx_description
1 polymer ?
#
loop_
_entity_poly.entity_id
_entity_poly.type
_entity_poly.pdbx_seq_one_letter_code
_entity_poly.pdbx_strand_id
1 'polypeptide(L)'
;MLAEHPLPADLDRRLLALARAWEADPDLAAVYLFGSRAVRAAGPRSDVDLAVALRGGLEASARWRKRLDLIGDACARLGTDTVDVVVLEDAPALLGHRVLARGRLLCERDPRRRVQVAERVMRQYLDEAHLRAVLDAGLGRRVREGRFGR
;
A
#
# COMPACT_ATOMS: atom_id res chain seq x y z
N MET A 1 1.56 -27.81 4.88
CA MET A 1 1.13 -27.00 6.04
C MET A 1 2.26 -26.03 6.34
N LEU A 2 2.14 -24.79 5.87
CA LEU A 2 3.10 -23.76 6.23
C LEU A 2 2.85 -23.44 7.70
N ALA A 3 3.86 -23.65 8.53
CA ALA A 3 3.76 -23.31 9.94
C ALA A 3 3.67 -21.76 10.03
N GLU A 4 2.49 -21.27 10.33
CA GLU A 4 2.29 -19.86 10.64
C GLU A 4 3.06 -19.55 11.93
N HIS A 5 4.23 -18.96 11.78
CA HIS A 5 4.98 -18.49 12.93
C HIS A 5 4.30 -17.23 13.48
N PRO A 6 4.02 -17.16 14.78
CA PRO A 6 3.48 -15.95 15.37
C PRO A 6 4.47 -14.80 15.16
N LEU A 7 3.93 -13.58 14.98
CA LEU A 7 4.76 -12.37 14.83
C LEU A 7 5.60 -12.16 16.11
N PRO A 8 6.82 -11.62 15.95
CA PRO A 8 7.67 -11.30 17.09
C PRO A 8 7.00 -10.34 18.09
N ALA A 9 7.19 -10.58 19.38
CA ALA A 9 6.63 -9.73 20.43
C ALA A 9 7.17 -8.28 20.40
N ASP A 10 8.35 -8.07 19.79
CA ASP A 10 9.00 -6.77 19.64
C ASP A 10 8.81 -6.15 18.26
N LEU A 11 7.74 -6.52 17.56
CA LEU A 11 7.47 -6.09 16.19
C LEU A 11 7.47 -4.56 16.03
N ASP A 12 6.86 -3.83 16.97
CA ASP A 12 6.82 -2.36 16.92
C ASP A 12 8.22 -1.75 16.97
N ARG A 13 9.10 -2.30 17.77
CA ARG A 13 10.50 -1.89 17.80
C ARG A 13 11.20 -2.17 16.48
N ARG A 14 10.97 -3.33 15.90
CA ARG A 14 11.54 -3.73 14.62
C ARG A 14 11.01 -2.86 13.47
N LEU A 15 9.73 -2.47 13.51
CA LEU A 15 9.16 -1.53 12.53
C LEU A 15 9.83 -0.15 12.59
N LEU A 16 10.10 0.36 13.78
CA LEU A 16 10.84 1.62 13.95
C LEU A 16 12.27 1.52 13.42
N ALA A 17 12.95 0.42 13.65
CA ALA A 17 14.29 0.18 13.14
C ALA A 17 14.29 0.05 11.62
N LEU A 18 13.31 -0.63 11.04
CA LEU A 18 13.10 -0.73 9.60
C LEU A 18 12.89 0.66 8.98
N ALA A 19 12.00 1.47 9.56
CA ALA A 19 11.73 2.82 9.09
C ALA A 19 12.99 3.68 9.05
N ARG A 20 13.84 3.61 10.08
CA ARG A 20 15.12 4.33 10.12
C ARG A 20 16.09 3.83 9.04
N ALA A 21 16.18 2.53 8.83
CA ALA A 21 17.04 1.96 7.80
C ALA A 21 16.55 2.35 6.39
N TRP A 22 15.26 2.32 6.16
CA TRP A 22 14.67 2.67 4.88
C TRP A 22 14.67 4.16 4.58
N GLU A 23 14.70 5.01 5.60
CA GLU A 23 14.87 6.45 5.43
C GLU A 23 16.21 6.82 4.76
N ALA A 24 17.22 5.99 4.90
CA ALA A 24 18.51 6.15 4.25
C ALA A 24 18.54 5.69 2.78
N ASP A 25 17.51 4.99 2.31
CA ASP A 25 17.44 4.46 0.94
C ASP A 25 17.04 5.58 -0.04
N PRO A 26 17.92 5.92 -1.02
CA PRO A 26 17.66 7.02 -1.95
C PRO A 26 16.50 6.76 -2.90
N ASP A 27 16.06 5.53 -3.07
CA ASP A 27 14.93 5.19 -3.93
C ASP A 27 13.57 5.36 -3.23
N LEU A 28 13.56 5.51 -1.90
CA LEU A 28 12.33 5.65 -1.13
C LEU A 28 12.04 7.12 -0.83
N ALA A 29 10.84 7.58 -1.17
CA ALA A 29 10.36 8.91 -0.79
C ALA A 29 9.57 8.87 0.53
N ALA A 30 8.76 7.85 0.73
CA ALA A 30 7.97 7.67 1.95
C ALA A 30 7.60 6.21 2.16
N VAL A 31 7.34 5.85 3.41
CA VAL A 31 6.91 4.50 3.83
C VAL A 31 5.71 4.62 4.75
N TYR A 32 4.68 3.83 4.48
CA TYR A 32 3.46 3.74 5.27
C TYR A 32 3.26 2.34 5.81
N LEU A 33 2.73 2.25 7.02
CA LEU A 33 2.12 1.03 7.54
C LEU A 33 0.61 1.13 7.31
N PHE A 34 0.00 0.11 6.72
CA PHE A 34 -1.44 0.10 6.50
C PHE A 34 -2.06 -1.25 6.89
N GLY A 35 -3.35 -1.43 6.59
CA GLY A 35 -4.07 -2.63 7.00
C GLY A 35 -4.39 -2.65 8.49
N SER A 36 -4.62 -3.82 9.04
CA SER A 36 -5.09 -4.00 10.42
C SER A 36 -4.13 -3.45 11.47
N ARG A 37 -2.83 -3.46 11.22
CA ARG A 37 -1.82 -2.95 12.17
C ARG A 37 -1.79 -1.43 12.26
N ALA A 38 -2.10 -0.72 11.18
CA ALA A 38 -2.16 0.75 11.20
C ALA A 38 -3.31 1.26 12.07
N VAL A 39 -4.42 0.53 12.14
CA VAL A 39 -5.61 0.88 12.93
C VAL A 39 -5.66 0.20 14.30
N ARG A 40 -4.60 -0.46 14.72
CA ARG A 40 -4.50 -1.22 15.99
C ARG A 40 -5.54 -2.33 16.15
N ALA A 41 -6.13 -2.80 15.04
CA ALA A 41 -7.08 -3.91 15.02
C ALA A 41 -6.40 -5.27 14.78
N ALA A 42 -5.06 -5.28 14.75
CA ALA A 42 -4.28 -6.46 14.42
C ALA A 42 -4.24 -7.47 15.55
N GLY A 43 -4.50 -8.72 15.21
CA GLY A 43 -4.18 -9.86 16.05
C GLY A 43 -2.73 -10.33 15.85
N PRO A 44 -2.26 -11.31 16.66
CA PRO A 44 -0.89 -11.83 16.58
C PRO A 44 -0.54 -12.53 15.25
N ARG A 45 -1.54 -12.83 14.43
CA ARG A 45 -1.40 -13.50 13.12
C ARG A 45 -1.67 -12.58 11.93
N SER A 46 -1.90 -11.29 12.18
CA SER A 46 -2.12 -10.33 11.09
C SER A 46 -0.84 -10.08 10.32
N ASP A 47 -0.95 -10.04 8.99
CA ASP A 47 0.16 -9.69 8.11
C ASP A 47 0.63 -8.26 8.37
N VAL A 48 1.89 -8.00 8.02
CA VAL A 48 2.43 -6.64 8.03
C VAL A 48 2.31 -6.09 6.61
N ASP A 49 1.50 -5.07 6.45
CA ASP A 49 1.26 -4.42 5.17
C ASP A 49 1.98 -3.07 5.13
N LEU A 50 2.98 -2.96 4.27
CA LEU A 50 3.75 -1.75 4.03
C LEU A 50 3.43 -1.19 2.64
N ALA A 51 3.37 0.12 2.54
CA ALA A 51 3.27 0.81 1.26
C ALA A 51 4.40 1.83 1.14
N VAL A 52 4.93 1.97 -0.06
CA VAL A 52 6.04 2.88 -0.34
C VAL A 52 5.72 3.80 -1.51
N ALA A 53 6.15 5.05 -1.40
CA ALA A 53 6.29 5.94 -2.53
C ALA A 53 7.75 5.96 -2.94
N LEU A 54 8.05 5.76 -4.21
CA LEU A 54 9.40 5.72 -4.74
C LEU A 54 9.82 7.07 -5.31
N ARG A 55 11.11 7.29 -5.50
CA ARG A 55 11.61 8.45 -6.22
C ARG A 55 11.07 8.50 -7.65
N GLY A 56 11.01 9.66 -8.24
CA GLY A 56 10.64 9.82 -9.64
C GLY A 56 11.66 9.20 -10.60
N GLY A 57 11.21 8.92 -11.83
CA GLY A 57 12.07 8.46 -12.91
C GLY A 57 12.39 6.97 -12.94
N LEU A 58 11.84 6.17 -12.01
CA LEU A 58 11.98 4.71 -12.07
C LEU A 58 10.98 4.10 -13.05
N GLU A 59 11.49 3.25 -13.93
CA GLU A 59 10.64 2.46 -14.83
C GLU A 59 9.88 1.36 -14.06
N ALA A 60 8.80 0.85 -14.67
CA ALA A 60 7.97 -0.19 -14.06
C ALA A 60 8.76 -1.43 -13.65
N SER A 61 9.70 -1.88 -14.47
CA SER A 61 10.56 -3.02 -14.16
C SER A 61 11.49 -2.76 -12.97
N ALA A 62 12.01 -1.54 -12.85
CA ALA A 62 12.84 -1.15 -11.71
C ALA A 62 12.02 -1.06 -10.42
N ARG A 63 10.80 -0.54 -10.50
CA ARG A 63 9.86 -0.51 -9.35
C ARG A 63 9.51 -1.92 -8.89
N TRP A 64 9.26 -2.82 -9.82
CA TRP A 64 8.98 -4.22 -9.49
C TRP A 64 10.15 -4.90 -8.75
N ARG A 65 11.38 -4.74 -9.26
CA ARG A 65 12.58 -5.27 -8.60
C ARG A 65 12.76 -4.66 -7.21
N LYS A 66 12.57 -3.36 -7.09
CA LYS A 66 12.65 -2.66 -5.80
C LYS A 66 11.64 -3.21 -4.81
N ARG A 67 10.41 -3.45 -5.25
CA ARG A 67 9.38 -4.08 -4.42
C ARG A 67 9.81 -5.43 -3.86
N LEU A 68 10.37 -6.29 -4.71
CA LEU A 68 10.86 -7.61 -4.29
C LEU A 68 12.00 -7.49 -3.28
N ASP A 69 12.95 -6.60 -3.51
CA ASP A 69 14.06 -6.35 -2.59
C ASP A 69 13.55 -5.85 -1.23
N LEU A 70 12.58 -4.96 -1.23
CA LEU A 70 11.98 -4.43 0.00
C LEU A 70 11.21 -5.51 0.78
N ILE A 71 10.48 -6.39 0.10
CA ILE A 71 9.81 -7.53 0.74
C ILE A 71 10.84 -8.41 1.45
N GLY A 72 11.91 -8.79 0.77
CA GLY A 72 12.97 -9.61 1.35
C GLY A 72 13.66 -8.94 2.54
N ASP A 73 14.01 -7.66 2.41
CA ASP A 73 14.63 -6.90 3.49
C ASP A 73 13.69 -6.73 4.69
N ALA A 74 12.41 -6.44 4.43
CA ALA A 74 11.41 -6.33 5.48
C ALA A 74 11.21 -7.65 6.24
N CYS A 75 11.10 -8.77 5.52
CA CYS A 75 10.99 -10.09 6.15
C CYS A 75 12.18 -10.37 7.08
N ALA A 76 13.39 -10.08 6.61
CA ALA A 76 14.61 -10.28 7.40
C ALA A 76 14.64 -9.40 8.65
N ARG A 77 14.30 -8.11 8.51
CA ARG A 77 14.33 -7.15 9.62
C ARG A 77 13.22 -7.37 10.64
N LEU A 78 12.03 -7.73 10.16
CA LEU A 78 10.86 -7.94 11.02
C LEU A 78 10.81 -9.35 11.62
N GLY A 79 11.61 -10.27 11.11
CA GLY A 79 11.63 -11.65 11.60
C GLY A 79 10.34 -12.43 11.30
N THR A 80 9.70 -12.13 10.18
CA THR A 80 8.48 -12.80 9.71
C THR A 80 8.48 -12.89 8.19
N ASP A 81 7.81 -13.87 7.64
CA ASP A 81 7.58 -14.06 6.21
C ASP A 81 6.22 -13.52 5.73
N THR A 82 5.40 -13.01 6.65
CA THR A 82 4.07 -12.47 6.37
C THR A 82 4.10 -10.95 6.18
N VAL A 83 4.94 -10.48 5.26
CA VAL A 83 5.06 -9.06 4.91
C VAL A 83 4.67 -8.88 3.45
N ASP A 84 3.81 -7.90 3.18
CA ASP A 84 3.57 -7.41 1.83
C ASP A 84 4.04 -5.96 1.70
N VAL A 85 4.54 -5.61 0.52
CA VAL A 85 4.95 -4.25 0.18
C VAL A 85 4.22 -3.83 -1.08
N VAL A 86 3.48 -2.74 -1.00
CA VAL A 86 2.76 -2.13 -2.11
C VAL A 86 3.53 -0.89 -2.57
N VAL A 87 3.80 -0.78 -3.86
CA VAL A 87 4.33 0.43 -4.48
C VAL A 87 3.15 1.30 -4.90
N LEU A 88 3.01 2.49 -4.31
CA LEU A 88 1.85 3.36 -4.53
C LEU A 88 1.70 3.78 -5.99
N GLU A 89 2.80 3.94 -6.71
CA GLU A 89 2.80 4.29 -8.15
C GLU A 89 2.15 3.21 -9.02
N ASP A 90 2.17 1.95 -8.58
CA ASP A 90 1.65 0.80 -9.32
C ASP A 90 0.36 0.21 -8.69
N ALA A 91 -0.06 0.73 -7.55
CA ALA A 91 -1.22 0.22 -6.83
C ALA A 91 -2.54 0.59 -7.53
N PRO A 92 -3.56 -0.27 -7.46
CA PRO A 92 -4.92 0.13 -7.83
C PRO A 92 -5.35 1.35 -7.01
N ALA A 93 -6.10 2.26 -7.63
CA ALA A 93 -6.47 3.53 -7.02
C ALA A 93 -7.23 3.36 -5.69
N LEU A 94 -8.09 2.36 -5.58
CA LEU A 94 -8.83 2.07 -4.35
C LEU A 94 -7.89 1.67 -3.20
N LEU A 95 -6.88 0.84 -3.48
CA LEU A 95 -5.87 0.45 -2.49
C LEU A 95 -4.99 1.65 -2.10
N GLY A 96 -4.50 2.41 -3.07
CA GLY A 96 -3.71 3.62 -2.83
C GLY A 96 -4.47 4.64 -1.98
N HIS A 97 -5.74 4.88 -2.28
CA HIS A 97 -6.60 5.76 -1.48
C HIS A 97 -6.74 5.27 -0.04
N ARG A 98 -6.93 3.97 0.15
CA ARG A 98 -7.04 3.37 1.50
C ARG A 98 -5.76 3.56 2.31
N VAL A 99 -4.60 3.39 1.68
CA VAL A 99 -3.29 3.65 2.32
C VAL A 99 -3.19 5.10 2.77
N LEU A 100 -3.52 6.05 1.89
CA LEU A 100 -3.43 7.48 2.22
C LEU A 100 -4.43 7.91 3.29
N ALA A 101 -5.64 7.35 3.28
CA ALA A 101 -6.70 7.71 4.21
C ALA A 101 -6.50 7.12 5.62
N ARG A 102 -5.98 5.90 5.71
CA ARG A 102 -5.94 5.14 6.97
C ARG A 102 -4.55 4.66 7.36
N GLY A 103 -3.58 4.73 6.46
CA GLY A 103 -2.20 4.33 6.72
C GLY A 103 -1.50 5.29 7.66
N ARG A 104 -0.50 4.78 8.35
CA ARG A 104 0.39 5.55 9.21
C ARG A 104 1.72 5.76 8.51
N LEU A 105 2.14 7.02 8.37
CA LEU A 105 3.45 7.36 7.81
C LEU A 105 4.54 6.92 8.80
N LEU A 106 5.41 6.02 8.37
CA LEU A 106 6.54 5.53 9.19
C LEU A 106 7.79 6.38 9.00
N CYS A 107 8.09 6.77 7.77
CA CYS A 107 9.16 7.70 7.47
C CYS A 107 8.89 8.46 6.18
N GLU A 108 9.50 9.63 6.06
CA GLU A 108 9.40 10.52 4.92
C GLU A 108 10.78 11.08 4.60
N ARG A 109 11.33 10.65 3.47
CA ARG A 109 12.63 11.14 2.99
C ARG A 109 12.48 12.34 2.04
N ASP A 110 11.47 12.28 1.17
CA ASP A 110 11.20 13.30 0.15
C ASP A 110 9.73 13.73 0.23
N PRO A 111 9.42 14.78 1.01
CA PRO A 111 8.06 15.28 1.17
C PRO A 111 7.41 15.72 -0.13
N ARG A 112 8.17 16.36 -1.01
CA ARG A 112 7.66 16.84 -2.31
C ARG A 112 7.22 15.65 -3.18
N ARG A 113 8.05 14.62 -3.26
CA ARG A 113 7.70 13.41 -4.03
C ARG A 113 6.53 12.67 -3.42
N ARG A 114 6.47 12.56 -2.09
CA ARG A 114 5.33 11.95 -1.40
C ARG A 114 4.02 12.65 -1.78
N VAL A 115 3.99 13.96 -1.77
CA VAL A 115 2.81 14.74 -2.15
C VAL A 115 2.44 14.51 -3.61
N GLN A 116 3.39 14.49 -4.53
CA GLN A 116 3.15 14.19 -5.95
C GLN A 116 2.48 12.82 -6.15
N VAL A 117 2.98 11.80 -5.46
CA VAL A 117 2.40 10.45 -5.51
C VAL A 117 0.99 10.44 -4.92
N ALA A 118 0.80 11.09 -3.77
CA ALA A 118 -0.51 11.20 -3.12
C ALA A 118 -1.54 11.91 -4.03
N GLU A 119 -1.18 13.00 -4.66
CA GLU A 119 -2.04 13.71 -5.61
C GLU A 119 -2.44 12.84 -6.81
N ARG A 120 -1.49 12.09 -7.35
CA ARG A 120 -1.75 11.16 -8.46
C ARG A 120 -2.73 10.05 -8.04
N VAL A 121 -2.53 9.45 -6.88
CA VAL A 121 -3.42 8.42 -6.33
C VAL A 121 -4.83 8.99 -6.13
N MET A 122 -4.95 10.16 -5.53
CA MET A 122 -6.24 10.80 -5.28
C MET A 122 -6.96 11.16 -6.58
N ARG A 123 -6.25 11.69 -7.56
CA ARG A 123 -6.83 12.01 -8.87
C ARG A 123 -7.37 10.77 -9.56
N GLN A 124 -6.59 9.70 -9.61
CA GLN A 124 -7.00 8.43 -10.20
C GLN A 124 -8.20 7.83 -9.45
N TYR A 125 -8.21 7.89 -8.12
CA TYR A 125 -9.32 7.44 -7.30
C TYR A 125 -10.62 8.19 -7.60
N LEU A 126 -10.55 9.52 -7.73
CA LEU A 126 -11.72 10.36 -8.04
C LEU A 126 -12.25 10.11 -9.46
N ASP A 127 -11.37 9.95 -10.44
CA ASP A 127 -11.74 9.62 -11.81
C ASP A 127 -12.45 8.26 -11.89
N GLU A 128 -11.93 7.25 -11.21
CA GLU A 128 -12.54 5.92 -11.15
C GLU A 128 -13.84 5.91 -10.34
N ALA A 129 -13.96 6.72 -9.29
CA ALA A 129 -15.18 6.86 -8.51
C ALA A 129 -16.31 7.44 -9.37
N HIS A 130 -16.00 8.44 -10.19
CA HIS A 130 -16.96 9.00 -11.14
C HIS A 130 -17.43 7.95 -12.17
N LEU A 131 -16.49 7.20 -12.75
CA LEU A 131 -16.83 6.13 -13.69
C LEU A 131 -17.69 5.05 -13.03
N ARG A 132 -17.37 4.63 -11.82
CA ARG A 132 -18.20 3.68 -11.07
C ARG A 132 -19.61 4.20 -10.86
N ALA A 133 -19.77 5.45 -10.47
CA ALA A 133 -21.09 6.07 -10.27
C ALA A 133 -21.91 6.08 -11.55
N VAL A 134 -21.29 6.37 -12.70
CA VAL A 134 -21.95 6.34 -14.02
C VAL A 134 -22.36 4.91 -14.38
N LEU A 135 -21.49 3.92 -14.18
CA LEU A 135 -21.79 2.51 -14.47
C LEU A 135 -22.89 1.96 -13.55
N ASP A 136 -22.83 2.28 -12.25
CA ASP A 136 -23.85 1.86 -11.29
C ASP A 136 -25.23 2.46 -11.63
N ALA A 137 -25.28 3.72 -12.00
CA ALA A 137 -26.52 4.36 -12.45
C ALA A 137 -27.06 3.73 -13.73
N GLY A 138 -26.19 3.40 -14.70
CA GLY A 138 -26.55 2.70 -15.93
C GLY A 138 -27.05 1.28 -15.65
N LEU A 139 -26.41 0.54 -14.78
CA LEU A 139 -26.83 -0.79 -14.36
C LEU A 139 -28.17 -0.73 -13.62
N GLY A 140 -28.34 0.21 -12.69
CA GLY A 140 -29.58 0.42 -11.96
C GLY A 140 -30.76 0.72 -12.89
N ARG A 141 -30.57 1.47 -13.97
CA ARG A 141 -31.59 1.68 -15.03
C ARG A 141 -31.94 0.40 -15.74
N ARG A 142 -30.95 -0.39 -16.16
CA ARG A 142 -31.19 -1.68 -16.84
C ARG A 142 -31.95 -2.66 -15.95
N VAL A 143 -31.65 -2.70 -14.66
CA VAL A 143 -32.38 -3.50 -13.69
C VAL A 143 -33.84 -3.07 -13.60
N ARG A 144 -34.11 -1.77 -13.48
CA ARG A 144 -35.48 -1.23 -13.40
C ARG A 144 -36.26 -1.41 -14.67
N GLU A 145 -35.61 -1.35 -15.83
CA GLU A 145 -36.22 -1.52 -17.15
C GLU A 145 -36.36 -3.00 -17.60
N GLY A 146 -35.92 -3.96 -16.76
CA GLY A 146 -35.98 -5.39 -17.04
C GLY A 146 -35.09 -5.84 -18.21
N ARG A 147 -34.11 -5.04 -18.59
CA ARG A 147 -33.21 -5.33 -19.70
C ARG A 147 -31.96 -6.09 -19.23
N PHE A 148 -32.18 -7.32 -18.78
CA PHE A 148 -31.05 -8.25 -18.56
C PHE A 148 -30.84 -9.15 -19.75
N GLY A 149 -29.65 -9.18 -20.32
CA GLY A 149 -29.17 -10.29 -21.14
C GLY A 149 -29.64 -10.28 -22.62
N ARG A 150 -29.55 -9.17 -23.27
CA ARG A 150 -29.50 -9.16 -24.75
C ARG A 150 -28.29 -8.43 -25.26
#